data_0b4eda95a2aeb278364437f87c7b59fb
#
_entry.id   0b4eda95a2aeb278364437f87c7b59fb
#
_cell.length_a   1.000
_cell.length_b   1.000
_cell.length_c   1.000
_cell.angle_alpha   90.00
_cell.angle_beta   90.00
_cell.angle_gamma   90.00
#
_symmetry.space_group_name_H-M   'P 1'
#
loop_
_entity.id
_entity.type
_entity.pdbx_description
1 polymer ?
#
loop_
_entity_poly.entity_id
_entity_poly.type
_entity_poly.pdbx_seq_one_letter_code
_entity_poly.pdbx_strand_id
1 'polypeptide(L)'
;MSRSSLDLDSIPCGAIEPARASLSEPPLNTALPIAILLVEDSPTARFHAKVCLKKGLSGEYSLHEADSLSAAMGVLSEVSVDVVLLDLNLPDSHGLDTFRKLAQASSNAAIVIISGDTDERTAVSAVRLGAQDYIVKGDEFTPELLGRTVHFAVERNARHLLEKELASVRHDLELADMIQQRLYPHNESQFPNVSLAGRCSSATQNGGDFYDYITRQDGSLMVVIGDVSGHGIGPAMMMVESRAFVRALASTQMSLGEIITQVNQLLSDDMQQQLFVTLFVASFSASRNQLSFCSAGHPGYLVKNDGRVLQLQAENPPLGVNPKECFVENSVPEFEQGDLLALFTDGISEATCDHQDFLGDRRVVEEVVTGRTLPANRILDSVFTLAQNFNGDAIQHDDRTAVIVKTHPSGQ
;
A
#
# COMPACT_ATOMS: atom_id res chain seq x y z
N MET A 1 -48.25 30.85 -24.64
CA MET A 1 -48.45 31.72 -23.48
C MET A 1 -47.79 31.07 -22.29
N SER A 2 -46.94 31.82 -21.69
CA SER A 2 -46.18 31.77 -20.42
C SER A 2 -45.24 30.58 -20.18
N ARG A 3 -43.96 30.87 -20.42
CA ARG A 3 -42.80 30.24 -19.84
C ARG A 3 -42.72 30.68 -18.36
N SER A 4 -42.63 29.76 -17.41
CA SER A 4 -42.21 30.05 -16.06
C SER A 4 -40.76 29.54 -15.90
N SER A 5 -39.84 30.49 -15.80
CA SER A 5 -38.49 30.31 -15.37
C SER A 5 -38.47 29.90 -13.88
N LEU A 6 -37.86 28.77 -13.56
CA LEU A 6 -37.54 28.41 -12.19
C LEU A 6 -36.14 28.96 -11.86
N ASP A 7 -36.10 29.83 -10.87
CA ASP A 7 -34.91 30.39 -10.24
C ASP A 7 -34.15 29.29 -9.46
N LEU A 8 -32.88 29.08 -9.83
CA LEU A 8 -31.99 28.08 -9.25
C LEU A 8 -30.94 28.69 -8.28
N ASP A 9 -31.31 29.81 -7.60
CA ASP A 9 -30.39 30.52 -6.70
C ASP A 9 -30.75 30.40 -5.22
N SER A 10 -31.06 29.19 -4.69
CA SER A 10 -31.18 29.04 -3.24
C SER A 10 -30.99 27.58 -2.76
N ILE A 11 -29.76 27.06 -2.87
CA ILE A 11 -29.32 25.93 -2.06
C ILE A 11 -28.10 26.41 -1.26
N PRO A 12 -28.15 26.48 0.09
CA PRO A 12 -26.99 26.84 0.88
C PRO A 12 -26.00 25.71 0.84
N CYS A 13 -24.82 26.00 0.32
CA CYS A 13 -23.65 25.16 0.41
C CYS A 13 -23.25 25.06 1.90
N GLY A 14 -23.67 23.99 2.57
CA GLY A 14 -23.18 23.64 3.90
C GLY A 14 -21.74 23.16 3.77
N ALA A 15 -20.80 24.05 4.09
CA ALA A 15 -19.41 23.70 4.25
C ALA A 15 -19.30 22.66 5.38
N ILE A 16 -19.04 21.41 5.02
CA ILE A 16 -18.56 20.39 5.96
C ILE A 16 -17.08 20.75 6.20
N GLU A 17 -16.79 21.44 7.29
CA GLU A 17 -15.43 21.58 7.78
C GLU A 17 -14.88 20.18 8.04
N PRO A 18 -13.69 19.82 7.48
CA PRO A 18 -13.03 18.59 7.90
C PRO A 18 -12.68 18.76 9.39
N ALA A 19 -13.20 17.86 10.22
CA ALA A 19 -12.81 17.75 11.60
C ALA A 19 -11.29 17.59 11.66
N ARG A 20 -10.56 18.68 11.94
CA ARG A 20 -9.18 18.62 12.38
C ARG A 20 -9.17 17.85 13.70
N ALA A 21 -8.96 16.54 13.62
CA ALA A 21 -8.49 15.78 14.73
C ALA A 21 -7.13 16.42 15.11
N SER A 22 -7.14 17.25 16.15
CA SER A 22 -5.92 17.67 16.80
C SER A 22 -5.28 16.40 17.33
N LEU A 23 -4.26 15.91 16.65
CA LEU A 23 -3.29 14.99 17.22
C LEU A 23 -2.62 15.81 18.34
N SER A 24 -3.25 15.81 19.52
CA SER A 24 -2.57 16.16 20.75
C SER A 24 -1.47 15.12 20.89
N GLU A 25 -0.22 15.54 20.80
CA GLU A 25 0.91 14.72 21.22
C GLU A 25 0.55 14.08 22.57
N PRO A 26 0.65 12.75 22.71
CA PRO A 26 0.41 12.12 24.00
C PRO A 26 1.40 12.77 25.00
N PRO A 27 0.98 13.06 26.23
CA PRO A 27 1.88 13.62 27.20
C PRO A 27 3.09 12.70 27.36
N LEU A 28 4.27 13.25 27.22
CA LEU A 28 5.59 12.61 27.27
C LEU A 28 5.90 11.87 28.60
N ASN A 29 4.91 11.52 29.41
CA ASN A 29 5.13 11.02 30.76
C ASN A 29 4.15 9.94 31.23
N THR A 30 3.86 8.93 30.37
CA THR A 30 3.29 7.64 30.79
C THR A 30 4.14 6.51 30.21
N ALA A 31 5.45 6.56 30.41
CA ALA A 31 6.28 5.39 30.19
C ALA A 31 5.80 4.30 31.16
N LEU A 32 5.40 3.15 30.62
CA LEU A 32 5.15 1.94 31.42
C LEU A 32 6.40 1.66 32.28
N PRO A 33 6.23 1.12 33.50
CA PRO A 33 7.37 0.80 34.35
C PRO A 33 8.31 -0.14 33.62
N ILE A 34 9.61 0.15 33.60
CA ILE A 34 10.64 -0.68 32.94
C ILE A 34 10.73 -2.03 33.68
N ALA A 35 10.58 -3.13 32.98
CA ALA A 35 10.74 -4.47 33.53
C ALA A 35 12.20 -4.90 33.43
N ILE A 36 12.87 -5.08 34.57
CA ILE A 36 14.29 -5.41 34.67
C ILE A 36 14.43 -6.84 35.21
N LEU A 37 15.26 -7.65 34.57
CA LEU A 37 15.72 -8.92 35.11
C LEU A 37 17.20 -8.82 35.51
N LEU A 38 17.52 -8.96 36.77
CA LEU A 38 18.89 -8.99 37.30
C LEU A 38 19.32 -10.45 37.50
N VAL A 39 20.33 -10.89 36.73
CA VAL A 39 20.86 -12.23 36.78
C VAL A 39 22.28 -12.18 37.38
N GLU A 40 22.41 -12.60 38.63
CA GLU A 40 23.62 -12.45 39.44
C GLU A 40 23.59 -13.49 40.57
N ASP A 41 24.61 -14.32 40.71
CA ASP A 41 24.67 -15.36 41.74
C ASP A 41 25.15 -14.82 43.11
N SER A 42 26.03 -13.81 43.10
CA SER A 42 26.59 -13.22 44.33
C SER A 42 25.54 -12.36 45.06
N PRO A 43 25.13 -12.71 46.29
CA PRO A 43 24.17 -11.89 47.03
C PRO A 43 24.65 -10.44 47.27
N THR A 44 25.94 -10.24 47.44
CA THR A 44 26.55 -8.90 47.66
C THR A 44 26.50 -8.07 46.39
N ALA A 45 26.90 -8.63 45.23
CA ALA A 45 26.86 -7.94 43.96
C ALA A 45 25.40 -7.64 43.55
N ARG A 46 24.47 -8.56 43.75
CA ARG A 46 23.04 -8.39 43.52
C ARG A 46 22.46 -7.27 44.37
N PHE A 47 22.79 -7.21 45.67
CA PHE A 47 22.39 -6.11 46.56
C PHE A 47 22.93 -4.78 46.07
N HIS A 48 24.21 -4.72 45.69
CA HIS A 48 24.81 -3.48 45.19
C HIS A 48 24.13 -2.99 43.90
N ALA A 49 23.87 -3.88 42.93
CA ALA A 49 23.18 -3.55 41.71
C ALA A 49 21.76 -3.00 42.01
N LYS A 50 21.02 -3.58 42.94
CA LYS A 50 19.69 -3.07 43.41
C LYS A 50 19.76 -1.68 43.96
N VAL A 51 20.79 -1.37 44.78
CA VAL A 51 21.01 -0.04 45.34
C VAL A 51 21.31 0.97 44.22
N CYS A 52 22.13 0.57 43.24
CA CYS A 52 22.45 1.40 42.09
C CYS A 52 21.21 1.67 41.22
N LEU A 53 20.40 0.66 40.93
CA LEU A 53 19.14 0.83 40.18
C LEU A 53 18.19 1.79 40.92
N LYS A 54 18.00 1.59 42.22
CA LYS A 54 17.10 2.45 43.03
C LYS A 54 17.52 3.93 43.04
N LYS A 55 18.81 4.22 42.97
CA LYS A 55 19.34 5.58 42.98
C LYS A 55 19.54 6.17 41.59
N GLY A 56 19.81 5.32 40.59
CA GLY A 56 20.17 5.75 39.25
C GLY A 56 19.01 5.84 38.27
N LEU A 57 17.90 5.13 38.53
CA LEU A 57 16.71 5.22 37.70
C LEU A 57 15.72 6.26 38.26
N SER A 58 15.32 7.18 37.43
CA SER A 58 14.24 8.13 37.68
C SER A 58 12.96 7.60 37.01
N GLY A 59 12.10 6.92 37.73
CA GLY A 59 10.85 6.37 37.24
C GLY A 59 10.46 5.06 37.92
N GLU A 60 9.24 4.58 37.62
CA GLU A 60 8.80 3.28 38.13
C GLU A 60 9.44 2.13 37.32
N TYR A 61 9.88 1.10 38.01
CA TYR A 61 10.39 -0.12 37.39
C TYR A 61 9.97 -1.34 38.21
N SER A 62 9.81 -2.48 37.55
CA SER A 62 9.69 -3.79 38.18
C SER A 62 11.00 -4.51 38.12
N LEU A 63 11.40 -5.20 39.20
CA LEU A 63 12.65 -5.94 39.28
C LEU A 63 12.41 -7.40 39.56
N HIS A 64 12.86 -8.24 38.63
CA HIS A 64 12.94 -9.69 38.77
C HIS A 64 14.38 -10.09 39.04
N GLU A 65 14.59 -11.11 39.84
CA GLU A 65 15.92 -11.58 40.25
C GLU A 65 16.10 -13.04 39.91
N ALA A 66 17.30 -13.40 39.42
CA ALA A 66 17.70 -14.79 39.19
C ALA A 66 19.14 -14.96 39.64
N ASP A 67 19.49 -16.13 40.20
CA ASP A 67 20.82 -16.47 40.69
C ASP A 67 21.54 -17.47 39.79
N SER A 68 20.92 -17.87 38.70
CA SER A 68 21.42 -18.84 37.74
C SER A 68 20.81 -18.59 36.35
N LEU A 69 21.42 -19.11 35.30
CA LEU A 69 20.88 -19.03 33.94
C LEU A 69 19.54 -19.76 33.84
N SER A 70 19.44 -20.92 34.49
CA SER A 70 18.17 -21.70 34.49
C SER A 70 17.03 -20.94 35.15
N ALA A 71 17.25 -20.24 36.27
CA ALA A 71 16.25 -19.39 36.90
C ALA A 71 15.89 -18.19 36.01
N ALA A 72 16.88 -17.55 35.36
CA ALA A 72 16.64 -16.46 34.44
C ALA A 72 15.74 -16.87 33.25
N MET A 73 15.98 -18.04 32.68
CA MET A 73 15.16 -18.61 31.62
C MET A 73 13.72 -18.87 32.07
N GLY A 74 13.55 -19.33 33.31
CA GLY A 74 12.21 -19.47 33.92
C GLY A 74 11.46 -18.14 33.96
N VAL A 75 12.08 -17.08 34.47
CA VAL A 75 11.48 -15.74 34.50
C VAL A 75 11.12 -15.25 33.10
N LEU A 76 12.02 -15.38 32.12
CA LEU A 76 11.80 -14.96 30.74
C LEU A 76 10.66 -15.71 30.04
N SER A 77 10.32 -16.92 30.50
CA SER A 77 9.19 -17.68 29.96
C SER A 77 7.84 -17.23 30.53
N GLU A 78 7.83 -16.56 31.67
CA GLU A 78 6.60 -16.15 32.39
C GLU A 78 6.34 -14.64 32.30
N VAL A 79 7.41 -13.82 32.17
CA VAL A 79 7.33 -12.36 32.25
C VAL A 79 8.02 -11.72 31.05
N SER A 80 7.35 -10.71 30.47
CA SER A 80 7.99 -9.84 29.49
C SER A 80 8.97 -8.89 30.19
N VAL A 81 10.23 -8.87 29.75
CA VAL A 81 11.31 -8.09 30.34
C VAL A 81 11.88 -7.14 29.28
N ASP A 82 12.08 -5.87 29.63
CA ASP A 82 12.65 -4.85 28.74
C ASP A 82 14.18 -4.91 28.71
N VAL A 83 14.80 -5.18 29.87
CA VAL A 83 16.25 -5.26 29.97
C VAL A 83 16.70 -6.34 30.94
N VAL A 84 17.73 -7.10 30.53
CA VAL A 84 18.41 -8.06 31.37
C VAL A 84 19.78 -7.51 31.74
N LEU A 85 20.06 -7.44 33.05
CA LEU A 85 21.38 -7.19 33.63
C LEU A 85 22.03 -8.52 33.94
N LEU A 86 23.02 -8.91 33.17
CA LEU A 86 23.56 -10.29 33.16
C LEU A 86 24.99 -10.36 33.67
N ASP A 87 25.23 -11.14 34.75
CA ASP A 87 26.57 -11.63 35.01
C ASP A 87 26.93 -12.79 34.07
N LEU A 88 28.13 -12.77 33.54
CA LEU A 88 28.64 -13.84 32.67
C LEU A 88 29.05 -15.11 33.44
N ASN A 89 29.34 -14.99 34.72
CA ASN A 89 29.81 -16.08 35.53
C ASN A 89 28.75 -16.54 36.54
N LEU A 90 27.95 -17.51 36.12
CA LEU A 90 26.85 -18.09 36.91
C LEU A 90 27.22 -19.53 37.32
N PRO A 91 26.57 -20.09 38.35
CA PRO A 91 26.84 -21.46 38.81
C PRO A 91 26.68 -22.53 37.73
N ASP A 92 25.78 -22.29 36.78
CA ASP A 92 25.37 -23.22 35.73
C ASP A 92 25.83 -22.82 34.32
N SER A 93 26.52 -21.68 34.16
CA SER A 93 27.03 -21.22 32.87
C SER A 93 28.13 -20.15 33.01
N HIS A 94 29.08 -20.10 32.07
CA HIS A 94 30.24 -19.21 32.17
C HIS A 94 30.55 -18.47 30.87
N GLY A 95 31.02 -17.23 31.00
CA GLY A 95 31.51 -16.40 29.90
C GLY A 95 30.45 -16.07 28.85
N LEU A 96 30.90 -15.86 27.62
CA LEU A 96 30.01 -15.51 26.49
C LEU A 96 28.98 -16.59 26.15
N ASP A 97 29.14 -17.81 26.65
CA ASP A 97 28.17 -18.88 26.44
C ASP A 97 26.88 -18.63 27.23
N THR A 98 27.00 -18.02 28.42
CA THR A 98 25.88 -17.55 29.23
C THR A 98 25.05 -16.51 28.44
N PHE A 99 25.74 -15.52 27.84
CA PHE A 99 25.11 -14.53 27.01
C PHE A 99 24.36 -15.16 25.81
N ARG A 100 25.03 -16.06 25.06
CA ARG A 100 24.43 -16.69 23.87
C ARG A 100 23.16 -17.47 24.19
N LYS A 101 23.16 -18.24 25.26
CA LYS A 101 22.00 -19.03 25.70
C LYS A 101 20.83 -18.11 26.10
N LEU A 102 21.12 -17.05 26.84
CA LEU A 102 20.12 -16.10 27.29
C LEU A 102 19.55 -15.29 26.12
N ALA A 103 20.40 -14.84 25.19
CA ALA A 103 19.98 -14.09 24.01
C ALA A 103 19.07 -14.91 23.07
N GLN A 104 19.24 -16.24 23.01
CA GLN A 104 18.34 -17.12 22.27
C GLN A 104 16.97 -17.25 22.93
N ALA A 105 16.90 -17.20 24.26
CA ALA A 105 15.65 -17.27 25.01
C ALA A 105 14.93 -15.93 25.12
N SER A 106 15.67 -14.82 25.04
CA SER A 106 15.19 -13.45 25.21
C SER A 106 15.22 -12.71 23.87
N SER A 107 14.24 -12.94 23.03
CA SER A 107 14.22 -12.36 21.68
C SER A 107 14.03 -10.83 21.65
N ASN A 108 13.41 -10.26 22.68
CA ASN A 108 12.95 -8.86 22.68
C ASN A 108 13.55 -7.98 23.79
N ALA A 109 14.28 -8.57 24.78
CA ALA A 109 14.89 -7.77 25.84
C ALA A 109 16.27 -7.27 25.47
N ALA A 110 16.61 -6.05 25.89
CA ALA A 110 17.98 -5.55 25.85
C ALA A 110 18.85 -6.33 26.84
N ILE A 111 20.03 -6.79 26.45
CA ILE A 111 20.96 -7.47 27.39
C ILE A 111 22.15 -6.55 27.65
N VAL A 112 22.31 -6.15 28.89
CA VAL A 112 23.47 -5.42 29.41
C VAL A 112 24.30 -6.39 30.29
N ILE A 113 25.55 -6.55 29.93
CA ILE A 113 26.46 -7.42 30.70
C ILE A 113 27.07 -6.62 31.84
N ILE A 114 27.07 -7.21 33.05
CA ILE A 114 27.72 -6.68 34.25
C ILE A 114 28.73 -7.74 34.74
N SER A 115 29.99 -7.54 34.49
CA SER A 115 31.02 -8.55 34.78
C SER A 115 32.18 -8.01 35.63
N GLY A 116 32.76 -8.87 36.43
CA GLY A 116 34.02 -8.58 37.14
C GLY A 116 35.26 -8.72 36.23
N ASP A 117 35.08 -9.22 35.02
CA ASP A 117 36.17 -9.38 34.04
C ASP A 117 36.45 -8.04 33.34
N THR A 118 37.73 -7.65 33.40
CA THR A 118 38.24 -6.40 32.77
C THR A 118 38.84 -6.65 31.39
N ASP A 119 38.72 -7.86 30.83
CA ASP A 119 39.26 -8.16 29.50
C ASP A 119 38.43 -7.45 28.39
N GLU A 120 39.05 -6.45 27.78
CA GLU A 120 38.47 -5.67 26.66
C GLU A 120 38.05 -6.59 25.51
N ARG A 121 38.71 -7.72 25.27
CA ARG A 121 38.34 -8.65 24.20
C ARG A 121 37.00 -9.32 24.46
N THR A 122 36.72 -9.65 25.72
CA THR A 122 35.40 -10.19 26.13
C THR A 122 34.30 -9.16 25.91
N ALA A 123 34.53 -7.91 26.31
CA ALA A 123 33.58 -6.82 26.12
C ALA A 123 33.26 -6.57 24.63
N VAL A 124 34.30 -6.44 23.78
CA VAL A 124 34.12 -6.25 22.33
C VAL A 124 33.39 -7.43 21.69
N SER A 125 33.71 -8.66 22.12
CA SER A 125 33.06 -9.86 21.60
C SER A 125 31.59 -9.94 22.00
N ALA A 126 31.25 -9.54 23.22
CA ALA A 126 29.90 -9.48 23.73
C ALA A 126 29.01 -8.50 22.90
N VAL A 127 29.52 -7.30 22.66
CA VAL A 127 28.82 -6.29 21.84
C VAL A 127 28.65 -6.78 20.40
N ARG A 128 29.65 -7.40 19.79
CA ARG A 128 29.55 -8.01 18.45
C ARG A 128 28.50 -9.12 18.37
N LEU A 129 28.27 -9.83 19.47
CA LEU A 129 27.25 -10.87 19.57
C LEU A 129 25.83 -10.31 19.85
N GLY A 130 25.70 -8.98 20.07
CA GLY A 130 24.41 -8.32 20.26
C GLY A 130 24.11 -7.83 21.68
N ALA A 131 25.08 -7.89 22.62
CA ALA A 131 24.91 -7.20 23.89
C ALA A 131 24.77 -5.69 23.68
N GLN A 132 23.82 -5.07 24.37
CA GLN A 132 23.56 -3.63 24.24
C GLN A 132 24.65 -2.79 24.90
N ASP A 133 25.23 -3.31 25.99
CA ASP A 133 26.35 -2.67 26.68
C ASP A 133 27.11 -3.68 27.57
N TYR A 134 28.29 -3.28 28.04
CA TYR A 134 29.14 -4.07 28.94
C TYR A 134 29.67 -3.16 30.05
N ILE A 135 29.35 -3.46 31.30
CA ILE A 135 29.78 -2.72 32.48
C ILE A 135 30.73 -3.59 33.32
N VAL A 136 31.87 -3.03 33.68
CA VAL A 136 32.80 -3.68 34.60
C VAL A 136 32.40 -3.39 36.03
N LYS A 137 32.31 -4.43 36.88
CA LYS A 137 32.09 -4.31 38.32
C LYS A 137 33.37 -3.74 38.97
N GLY A 138 33.25 -2.63 39.70
CA GLY A 138 34.35 -1.95 40.35
C GLY A 138 34.01 -0.56 40.78
N ASP A 139 34.99 0.31 40.96
CA ASP A 139 34.78 1.70 41.43
C ASP A 139 33.95 2.55 40.48
N GLU A 140 33.93 2.22 39.19
CA GLU A 140 33.13 2.88 38.17
C GLU A 140 31.66 2.40 38.10
N PHE A 141 31.30 1.32 38.80
CA PHE A 141 29.94 0.81 38.85
C PHE A 141 29.08 1.67 39.77
N THR A 142 28.65 2.81 39.25
CA THR A 142 27.88 3.84 39.97
C THR A 142 26.39 3.80 39.61
N PRO A 143 25.52 4.35 40.49
CA PRO A 143 24.08 4.51 40.17
C PRO A 143 23.83 5.26 38.86
N GLU A 144 24.58 6.35 38.61
CA GLU A 144 24.43 7.18 37.42
C GLU A 144 24.81 6.42 36.16
N LEU A 145 25.90 5.61 36.19
CA LEU A 145 26.30 4.78 35.07
C LEU A 145 25.23 3.73 34.77
N LEU A 146 24.82 2.98 35.79
CA LEU A 146 23.85 1.88 35.62
C LEU A 146 22.50 2.42 35.14
N GLY A 147 21.97 3.47 35.74
CA GLY A 147 20.70 4.10 35.35
C GLY A 147 20.71 4.57 33.91
N ARG A 148 21.79 5.28 33.51
CA ARG A 148 21.97 5.73 32.11
C ARG A 148 22.08 4.56 31.12
N THR A 149 22.86 3.53 31.47
CA THR A 149 23.03 2.36 30.60
C THR A 149 21.72 1.61 30.42
N VAL A 150 20.97 1.39 31.49
CA VAL A 150 19.63 0.74 31.39
C VAL A 150 18.72 1.54 30.48
N HIS A 151 18.62 2.85 30.70
CA HIS A 151 17.76 3.71 29.92
C HIS A 151 18.13 3.68 28.43
N PHE A 152 19.41 3.85 28.10
CA PHE A 152 19.88 3.79 26.71
C PHE A 152 19.73 2.40 26.06
N ALA A 153 19.90 1.32 26.85
CA ALA A 153 19.74 -0.03 26.33
C ALA A 153 18.28 -0.29 25.95
N VAL A 154 17.33 0.12 26.79
CA VAL A 154 15.90 -0.02 26.52
C VAL A 154 15.49 0.80 25.28
N GLU A 155 15.89 2.07 25.23
CA GLU A 155 15.58 2.95 24.10
C GLU A 155 16.16 2.46 22.76
N ARG A 156 17.43 2.03 22.75
CA ARG A 156 18.08 1.46 21.55
C ARG A 156 17.41 0.18 21.10
N ASN A 157 17.05 -0.68 22.03
CA ASN A 157 16.40 -1.95 21.73
C ASN A 157 14.99 -1.74 21.17
N ALA A 158 14.19 -0.83 21.77
CA ALA A 158 12.87 -0.47 21.29
C ALA A 158 12.93 0.05 19.84
N ARG A 159 13.89 0.94 19.54
CA ARG A 159 14.11 1.43 18.17
C ARG A 159 14.46 0.29 17.21
N HIS A 160 15.39 -0.58 17.60
CA HIS A 160 15.80 -1.70 16.76
C HIS A 160 14.64 -2.66 16.45
N LEU A 161 13.79 -2.96 17.44
CA LEU A 161 12.61 -3.80 17.26
C LEU A 161 11.60 -3.14 16.30
N LEU A 162 11.36 -1.84 16.47
CA LEU A 162 10.48 -1.07 15.57
C LEU A 162 11.02 -1.04 14.13
N GLU A 163 12.32 -0.81 13.95
CA GLU A 163 12.97 -0.83 12.63
C GLU A 163 12.83 -2.20 11.96
N LYS A 164 12.98 -3.29 12.73
CA LYS A 164 12.81 -4.66 12.25
C LYS A 164 11.37 -4.96 11.83
N GLU A 165 10.40 -4.51 12.62
CA GLU A 165 8.98 -4.66 12.31
C GLU A 165 8.60 -3.87 11.05
N LEU A 166 9.02 -2.60 10.95
CA LEU A 166 8.82 -1.78 9.77
C LEU A 166 9.45 -2.39 8.51
N ALA A 167 10.65 -2.96 8.63
CA ALA A 167 11.31 -3.64 7.51
C ALA A 167 10.53 -4.89 7.06
N SER A 168 9.95 -5.65 8.00
CA SER A 168 9.11 -6.81 7.68
C SER A 168 7.85 -6.40 6.95
N VAL A 169 7.12 -5.40 7.46
CA VAL A 169 5.89 -4.88 6.82
C VAL A 169 6.20 -4.34 5.43
N ARG A 170 7.30 -3.59 5.28
CA ARG A 170 7.72 -3.09 3.96
C ARG A 170 7.98 -4.22 2.97
N HIS A 171 8.65 -5.27 3.41
CA HIS A 171 8.92 -6.44 2.56
C HIS A 171 7.62 -7.13 2.10
N ASP A 172 6.63 -7.28 2.99
CA ASP A 172 5.34 -7.88 2.65
C ASP A 172 4.57 -7.02 1.62
N LEU A 173 4.64 -5.69 1.75
CA LEU A 173 4.06 -4.75 0.78
C LEU A 173 4.75 -4.81 -0.58
N GLU A 174 6.08 -4.93 -0.62
CA GLU A 174 6.85 -5.11 -1.85
C GLU A 174 6.49 -6.41 -2.56
N LEU A 175 6.26 -7.49 -1.82
CA LEU A 175 5.79 -8.76 -2.37
C LEU A 175 4.38 -8.65 -2.96
N ALA A 176 3.47 -7.95 -2.28
CA ALA A 176 2.12 -7.71 -2.78
C ALA A 176 2.14 -6.91 -4.08
N ASP A 177 2.96 -5.84 -4.16
CA ASP A 177 3.14 -5.06 -5.39
C ASP A 177 3.69 -5.93 -6.54
N MET A 178 4.72 -6.73 -6.29
CA MET A 178 5.25 -7.64 -7.31
C MET A 178 4.20 -8.62 -7.86
N ILE A 179 3.29 -9.11 -7.01
CA ILE A 179 2.19 -9.97 -7.43
C ILE A 179 1.21 -9.17 -8.27
N GLN A 180 0.83 -7.98 -7.83
CA GLN A 180 -0.10 -7.09 -8.52
C GLN A 180 0.42 -6.69 -9.91
N GLN A 181 1.71 -6.34 -10.04
CA GLN A 181 2.34 -6.00 -11.32
C GLN A 181 2.27 -7.16 -12.35
N ARG A 182 2.25 -8.40 -11.90
CA ARG A 182 2.09 -9.58 -12.78
C ARG A 182 0.64 -9.78 -13.25
N LEU A 183 -0.32 -9.12 -12.65
CA LEU A 183 -1.71 -9.19 -13.08
C LEU A 183 -1.98 -8.33 -14.30
N TYR A 184 -1.22 -7.26 -14.52
CA TYR A 184 -1.37 -6.44 -15.71
C TYR A 184 -0.98 -7.20 -16.97
N PRO A 185 -1.65 -6.97 -18.10
CA PRO A 185 -1.28 -7.60 -19.37
C PRO A 185 0.17 -7.26 -19.73
N HIS A 186 0.98 -8.30 -19.91
CA HIS A 186 2.34 -8.14 -20.41
C HIS A 186 2.29 -8.21 -21.94
N ASN A 187 2.68 -7.11 -22.56
CA ASN A 187 2.81 -6.91 -24.00
C ASN A 187 1.53 -6.59 -24.78
N GLU A 188 1.78 -5.88 -25.87
CA GLU A 188 0.91 -5.63 -26.99
C GLU A 188 0.27 -6.96 -27.42
N SER A 189 -0.90 -7.25 -26.88
CA SER A 189 -1.66 -8.42 -27.31
C SER A 189 -1.95 -8.21 -28.78
N GLN A 190 -1.38 -9.05 -29.66
CA GLN A 190 -1.66 -9.00 -31.08
C GLN A 190 -3.08 -9.51 -31.29
N PHE A 191 -4.01 -8.59 -31.39
CA PHE A 191 -5.37 -8.90 -31.83
C PHE A 191 -5.49 -8.49 -33.30
N PRO A 192 -6.10 -9.32 -34.16
CA PRO A 192 -6.22 -9.01 -35.58
C PRO A 192 -6.87 -7.63 -35.78
N ASN A 193 -6.22 -6.78 -36.56
CA ASN A 193 -6.69 -5.43 -36.92
C ASN A 193 -6.81 -4.40 -35.78
N VAL A 194 -6.23 -4.69 -34.61
CA VAL A 194 -6.26 -3.79 -33.45
C VAL A 194 -4.89 -3.71 -32.80
N SER A 195 -4.36 -2.50 -32.60
CA SER A 195 -3.22 -2.23 -31.72
C SER A 195 -3.72 -1.85 -30.35
N LEU A 196 -3.11 -2.42 -29.32
CA LEU A 196 -3.40 -2.18 -27.92
C LEU A 196 -2.17 -1.61 -27.23
N ALA A 197 -2.35 -0.59 -26.44
CA ALA A 197 -1.33 -0.12 -25.52
C ALA A 197 -2.00 0.27 -24.19
N GLY A 198 -1.48 -0.22 -23.09
CA GLY A 198 -1.96 0.10 -21.75
C GLY A 198 -0.80 0.24 -20.76
N ARG A 199 -0.98 1.09 -19.81
CA ARG A 199 -0.03 1.33 -18.72
C ARG A 199 -0.77 1.71 -17.47
N CYS A 200 -0.33 1.16 -16.35
CA CYS A 200 -0.68 1.60 -15.00
C CYS A 200 0.59 2.04 -14.29
N SER A 201 0.54 3.14 -13.57
CA SER A 201 1.60 3.69 -12.73
C SER A 201 1.02 4.03 -11.38
N SER A 202 1.21 3.17 -10.39
CA SER A 202 0.68 3.38 -9.05
C SER A 202 1.36 4.56 -8.35
N ALA A 203 0.60 5.32 -7.57
CA ALA A 203 1.10 6.42 -6.74
C ALA A 203 1.81 5.89 -5.49
N THR A 204 1.38 4.73 -4.99
CA THR A 204 1.93 4.00 -3.85
C THR A 204 2.37 2.60 -4.26
N GLN A 205 2.88 1.80 -3.30
CA GLN A 205 3.31 0.43 -3.57
C GLN A 205 2.18 -0.50 -4.06
N ASN A 206 0.91 -0.19 -3.76
CA ASN A 206 -0.24 -1.01 -4.18
C ASN A 206 -1.37 -0.08 -4.64
N GLY A 207 -1.81 -0.23 -5.89
CA GLY A 207 -2.81 0.63 -6.52
C GLY A 207 -4.20 0.02 -6.58
N GLY A 208 -5.22 0.88 -6.68
CA GLY A 208 -6.62 0.52 -6.94
C GLY A 208 -6.94 0.36 -8.43
N ASP A 209 -6.13 0.96 -9.29
CA ASP A 209 -6.32 0.95 -10.73
C ASP A 209 -5.99 -0.38 -11.39
N PHE A 210 -6.72 -0.72 -12.43
CA PHE A 210 -6.39 -1.87 -13.28
C PHE A 210 -6.88 -1.72 -14.72
N TYR A 211 -6.24 -2.46 -15.62
CA TYR A 211 -6.72 -2.68 -16.97
C TYR A 211 -6.46 -4.14 -17.38
N ASP A 212 -7.23 -4.63 -18.36
CA ASP A 212 -7.06 -5.98 -18.87
C ASP A 212 -7.48 -6.12 -20.33
N TYR A 213 -6.93 -7.15 -20.98
CA TYR A 213 -7.28 -7.58 -22.34
C TYR A 213 -7.68 -9.05 -22.30
N ILE A 214 -8.90 -9.35 -22.73
CA ILE A 214 -9.47 -10.69 -22.63
C ILE A 214 -10.04 -11.10 -23.97
N THR A 215 -9.52 -12.17 -24.56
CA THR A 215 -10.14 -12.79 -25.73
C THR A 215 -11.30 -13.65 -25.28
N ARG A 216 -12.50 -13.35 -25.76
CA ARG A 216 -13.71 -14.10 -25.44
C ARG A 216 -13.87 -15.35 -26.31
N GLN A 217 -14.81 -16.25 -25.93
CA GLN A 217 -15.07 -17.51 -26.67
C GLN A 217 -15.54 -17.29 -28.11
N ASP A 218 -16.23 -16.19 -28.38
CA ASP A 218 -16.72 -15.81 -29.72
C ASP A 218 -15.61 -15.15 -30.57
N GLY A 219 -14.37 -15.09 -30.05
CA GLY A 219 -13.24 -14.47 -30.72
C GLY A 219 -13.23 -12.94 -30.64
N SER A 220 -14.14 -12.30 -29.92
CA SER A 220 -14.08 -10.87 -29.67
C SER A 220 -13.01 -10.53 -28.64
N LEU A 221 -12.44 -9.31 -28.76
CA LEU A 221 -11.52 -8.73 -27.77
C LEU A 221 -12.33 -7.91 -26.78
N MET A 222 -12.22 -8.22 -25.50
CA MET A 222 -12.74 -7.39 -24.43
C MET A 222 -11.59 -6.60 -23.78
N VAL A 223 -11.76 -5.31 -23.67
CA VAL A 223 -10.85 -4.36 -23.02
C VAL A 223 -11.53 -3.81 -21.77
N VAL A 224 -10.79 -3.76 -20.68
CA VAL A 224 -11.30 -3.36 -19.37
C VAL A 224 -10.38 -2.31 -18.80
N ILE A 225 -10.94 -1.29 -18.18
CA ILE A 225 -10.27 -0.37 -17.26
C ILE A 225 -11.16 -0.18 -16.03
N GLY A 226 -10.59 -0.14 -14.86
CA GLY A 226 -11.29 0.11 -13.62
C GLY A 226 -10.42 0.81 -12.61
N ASP A 227 -11.06 1.54 -11.72
CA ASP A 227 -10.44 2.26 -10.63
C ASP A 227 -11.27 2.06 -9.35
N VAL A 228 -10.60 1.65 -8.29
CA VAL A 228 -11.18 1.42 -6.96
C VAL A 228 -10.95 2.66 -6.10
N SER A 229 -12.01 3.22 -5.57
CA SER A 229 -11.95 4.43 -4.73
C SER A 229 -10.96 4.31 -3.57
N GLY A 230 -10.07 5.31 -3.44
CA GLY A 230 -9.06 5.39 -2.38
C GLY A 230 -7.73 4.71 -2.75
N HIS A 231 -6.82 4.61 -1.78
CA HIS A 231 -5.46 4.11 -2.02
C HIS A 231 -5.01 3.13 -0.92
N GLY A 232 -4.01 2.32 -1.23
CA GLY A 232 -3.41 1.37 -0.30
C GLY A 232 -3.96 -0.05 -0.44
N ILE A 233 -3.73 -0.89 0.59
CA ILE A 233 -3.97 -2.34 0.52
C ILE A 233 -5.45 -2.69 0.27
N GLY A 234 -6.40 -1.99 0.89
CA GLY A 234 -7.83 -2.25 0.73
C GLY A 234 -8.26 -2.14 -0.74
N PRO A 235 -8.12 -0.97 -1.39
CA PRO A 235 -8.38 -0.80 -2.82
C PRO A 235 -7.60 -1.78 -3.70
N ALA A 236 -6.33 -2.06 -3.39
CA ALA A 236 -5.53 -3.02 -4.14
C ALA A 236 -6.12 -4.46 -4.10
N MET A 237 -6.64 -4.90 -2.97
CA MET A 237 -7.34 -6.19 -2.86
C MET A 237 -8.65 -6.20 -3.66
N MET A 238 -9.46 -5.14 -3.55
CA MET A 238 -10.70 -5.01 -4.32
C MET A 238 -10.44 -4.95 -5.83
N MET A 239 -9.32 -4.36 -6.26
CA MET A 239 -8.88 -4.39 -7.65
C MET A 239 -8.64 -5.81 -8.14
N VAL A 240 -7.89 -6.62 -7.38
CA VAL A 240 -7.61 -8.02 -7.73
C VAL A 240 -8.90 -8.83 -7.85
N GLU A 241 -9.82 -8.65 -6.92
CA GLU A 241 -11.12 -9.31 -6.89
C GLU A 241 -11.99 -8.88 -8.06
N SER A 242 -12.15 -7.56 -8.29
CA SER A 242 -12.91 -7.00 -9.41
C SER A 242 -12.41 -7.54 -10.74
N ARG A 243 -11.10 -7.49 -10.96
CA ARG A 243 -10.45 -8.02 -12.16
C ARG A 243 -10.69 -9.54 -12.32
N ALA A 244 -10.60 -10.31 -11.23
CA ALA A 244 -10.81 -11.75 -11.28
C ALA A 244 -12.25 -12.10 -11.66
N PHE A 245 -13.25 -11.42 -11.10
CA PHE A 245 -14.65 -11.62 -11.46
C PHE A 245 -14.92 -11.25 -12.93
N VAL A 246 -14.41 -10.11 -13.39
CA VAL A 246 -14.53 -9.71 -14.80
C VAL A 246 -13.93 -10.77 -15.71
N ARG A 247 -12.71 -11.28 -15.43
CA ARG A 247 -12.07 -12.33 -16.25
C ARG A 247 -12.85 -13.63 -16.24
N ALA A 248 -13.34 -14.05 -15.09
CA ALA A 248 -14.11 -15.29 -14.97
C ALA A 248 -15.40 -15.21 -15.79
N LEU A 249 -16.15 -14.12 -15.69
CA LEU A 249 -17.40 -13.93 -16.41
C LEU A 249 -17.20 -13.64 -17.91
N ALA A 250 -16.10 -13.01 -18.31
CA ALA A 250 -15.75 -12.82 -19.71
C ALA A 250 -15.56 -14.14 -20.48
N SER A 251 -15.28 -15.24 -19.77
CA SER A 251 -15.21 -16.59 -20.36
C SER A 251 -16.59 -17.20 -20.68
N THR A 252 -17.68 -16.54 -20.30
CA THR A 252 -19.06 -16.96 -20.57
C THR A 252 -19.60 -16.33 -21.87
N GLN A 253 -20.84 -16.68 -22.22
CA GLN A 253 -21.57 -16.05 -23.35
C GLN A 253 -22.41 -14.84 -22.96
N MET A 254 -22.28 -14.35 -21.72
CA MET A 254 -22.99 -13.19 -21.21
C MET A 254 -22.66 -11.94 -22.04
N SER A 255 -23.63 -11.03 -22.20
CA SER A 255 -23.40 -9.68 -22.70
C SER A 255 -22.54 -8.85 -21.72
N LEU A 256 -21.97 -7.72 -22.16
CA LEU A 256 -21.20 -6.85 -21.26
C LEU A 256 -22.05 -6.34 -20.10
N GLY A 257 -23.32 -6.01 -20.36
CA GLY A 257 -24.23 -5.55 -19.31
C GLY A 257 -24.51 -6.62 -18.25
N GLU A 258 -24.71 -7.88 -18.66
CA GLU A 258 -24.90 -9.00 -17.74
C GLU A 258 -23.64 -9.26 -16.92
N ILE A 259 -22.46 -9.21 -17.55
CA ILE A 259 -21.16 -9.36 -16.85
C ILE A 259 -21.04 -8.30 -15.76
N ILE A 260 -21.20 -7.01 -16.08
CA ILE A 260 -21.03 -5.93 -15.11
C ILE A 260 -22.11 -6.00 -14.02
N THR A 261 -23.36 -6.33 -14.36
CA THR A 261 -24.43 -6.54 -13.38
C THR A 261 -24.05 -7.65 -12.37
N GLN A 262 -23.52 -8.77 -12.88
CA GLN A 262 -23.09 -9.88 -12.02
C GLN A 262 -21.87 -9.51 -11.15
N VAL A 263 -20.89 -8.79 -11.73
CA VAL A 263 -19.72 -8.28 -10.97
C VAL A 263 -20.18 -7.34 -9.86
N ASN A 264 -21.11 -6.41 -10.14
CA ASN A 264 -21.66 -5.50 -9.15
C ASN A 264 -22.33 -6.25 -7.98
N GLN A 265 -23.08 -7.30 -8.26
CA GLN A 265 -23.71 -8.11 -7.23
C GLN A 265 -22.68 -8.81 -6.33
N LEU A 266 -21.65 -9.42 -6.94
CA LEU A 266 -20.59 -10.11 -6.21
C LEU A 266 -19.79 -9.16 -5.32
N LEU A 267 -19.38 -8.01 -5.85
CA LEU A 267 -18.58 -7.02 -5.13
C LEU A 267 -19.37 -6.32 -4.01
N SER A 268 -20.68 -6.11 -4.20
CA SER A 268 -21.48 -5.34 -3.24
C SER A 268 -21.57 -6.02 -1.86
N ASP A 269 -21.50 -7.34 -1.81
CA ASP A 269 -21.51 -8.08 -0.55
C ASP A 269 -20.21 -7.87 0.24
N ASP A 270 -19.07 -7.69 -0.46
CA ASP A 270 -17.75 -7.56 0.15
C ASP A 270 -17.38 -6.10 0.47
N MET A 271 -17.85 -5.15 -0.33
CA MET A 271 -17.52 -3.71 -0.19
C MET A 271 -18.19 -3.02 1.01
N GLN A 272 -19.27 -3.57 1.55
CA GLN A 272 -20.02 -3.02 2.71
C GLN A 272 -20.28 -1.51 2.61
N GLN A 273 -20.46 -0.97 1.41
CA GLN A 273 -20.68 0.47 1.09
C GLN A 273 -19.51 1.41 1.49
N GLN A 274 -18.32 0.89 1.72
CA GLN A 274 -17.13 1.70 2.05
C GLN A 274 -16.26 2.02 0.85
N LEU A 275 -16.32 1.18 -0.19
CA LEU A 275 -15.56 1.32 -1.43
C LEU A 275 -16.52 1.27 -2.61
N PHE A 276 -16.10 1.80 -3.74
CA PHE A 276 -16.77 1.65 -5.03
C PHE A 276 -15.73 1.47 -6.13
N VAL A 277 -16.14 0.94 -7.27
CA VAL A 277 -15.27 0.78 -8.44
C VAL A 277 -15.90 1.47 -9.64
N THR A 278 -15.16 2.40 -10.24
CA THR A 278 -15.49 2.84 -11.58
C THR A 278 -14.98 1.82 -12.58
N LEU A 279 -15.80 1.43 -13.56
CA LEU A 279 -15.43 0.39 -14.51
C LEU A 279 -15.92 0.72 -15.91
N PHE A 280 -15.05 0.59 -16.91
CA PHE A 280 -15.41 0.63 -18.32
C PHE A 280 -14.99 -0.67 -19.01
N VAL A 281 -15.91 -1.25 -19.73
CA VAL A 281 -15.66 -2.47 -20.50
C VAL A 281 -16.08 -2.24 -21.95
N ALA A 282 -15.19 -2.56 -22.88
CA ALA A 282 -15.46 -2.51 -24.32
C ALA A 282 -15.24 -3.85 -24.98
N SER A 283 -16.02 -4.22 -25.96
CA SER A 283 -15.87 -5.42 -26.76
C SER A 283 -15.75 -5.07 -28.26
N PHE A 284 -14.69 -5.59 -28.87
CA PHE A 284 -14.38 -5.40 -30.28
C PHE A 284 -14.59 -6.70 -31.04
N SER A 285 -15.55 -6.71 -31.96
CA SER A 285 -15.78 -7.83 -32.85
C SER A 285 -15.11 -7.59 -34.19
N ALA A 286 -14.01 -8.30 -34.47
CA ALA A 286 -13.28 -8.18 -35.73
C ALA A 286 -14.14 -8.56 -36.96
N SER A 287 -15.07 -9.52 -36.79
CA SER A 287 -15.94 -10.01 -37.87
C SER A 287 -17.11 -9.09 -38.20
N ARG A 288 -17.53 -8.23 -37.25
CA ARG A 288 -18.69 -7.33 -37.38
C ARG A 288 -18.33 -5.88 -37.50
N ASN A 289 -17.04 -5.52 -37.37
CA ASN A 289 -16.58 -4.12 -37.29
C ASN A 289 -17.42 -3.28 -36.29
N GLN A 290 -17.69 -3.88 -35.14
CA GLN A 290 -18.59 -3.35 -34.13
C GLN A 290 -17.87 -3.17 -32.81
N LEU A 291 -18.08 -2.03 -32.18
CA LEU A 291 -17.69 -1.72 -30.82
C LEU A 291 -18.95 -1.70 -29.95
N SER A 292 -18.97 -2.55 -28.93
CA SER A 292 -19.94 -2.46 -27.83
C SER A 292 -19.23 -2.05 -26.55
N PHE A 293 -19.92 -1.35 -25.65
CA PHE A 293 -19.36 -0.98 -24.35
C PHE A 293 -20.42 -0.99 -23.25
N CYS A 294 -19.95 -1.10 -22.03
CA CYS A 294 -20.75 -0.89 -20.83
C CYS A 294 -19.89 -0.15 -19.81
N SER A 295 -20.47 0.86 -19.15
CA SER A 295 -19.75 1.69 -18.18
C SER A 295 -20.50 1.73 -16.85
N ALA A 296 -19.73 1.67 -15.77
CA ALA A 296 -20.14 1.85 -14.39
C ALA A 296 -19.40 3.06 -13.81
N GLY A 297 -19.85 4.27 -14.13
CA GLY A 297 -19.25 5.52 -13.64
C GLY A 297 -17.91 5.93 -14.27
N HIS A 298 -17.35 5.16 -15.21
CA HIS A 298 -16.06 5.43 -15.84
C HIS A 298 -16.24 5.95 -17.28
N PRO A 299 -15.70 7.11 -17.68
CA PRO A 299 -15.85 7.62 -19.03
C PRO A 299 -14.90 6.94 -20.02
N GLY A 300 -15.33 6.84 -21.29
CA GLY A 300 -14.48 6.46 -22.42
C GLY A 300 -14.56 7.51 -23.53
N TYR A 301 -13.52 7.61 -24.36
CA TYR A 301 -13.43 8.58 -25.44
C TYR A 301 -13.13 7.87 -26.76
N LEU A 302 -14.10 7.91 -27.66
CA LEU A 302 -13.92 7.42 -29.03
C LEU A 302 -13.47 8.59 -29.91
N VAL A 303 -12.26 8.52 -30.42
CA VAL A 303 -11.72 9.47 -31.38
C VAL A 303 -11.83 8.89 -32.78
N LYS A 304 -12.62 9.52 -33.61
CA LYS A 304 -12.81 9.15 -35.01
C LYS A 304 -11.56 9.49 -35.83
N ASN A 305 -11.35 8.79 -36.93
CA ASN A 305 -10.23 9.04 -37.83
C ASN A 305 -10.14 10.50 -38.33
N ASP A 306 -11.28 11.18 -38.46
CA ASP A 306 -11.37 12.58 -38.86
C ASP A 306 -11.10 13.57 -37.69
N GLY A 307 -10.88 13.10 -36.48
CA GLY A 307 -10.61 13.88 -35.28
C GLY A 307 -11.83 14.26 -34.47
N ARG A 308 -13.04 13.87 -34.88
CA ARG A 308 -14.23 14.04 -34.02
C ARG A 308 -14.11 13.15 -32.78
N VAL A 309 -14.58 13.64 -31.65
CA VAL A 309 -14.60 12.93 -30.38
C VAL A 309 -16.02 12.65 -29.95
N LEU A 310 -16.29 11.41 -29.56
CA LEU A 310 -17.53 10.99 -28.94
C LEU A 310 -17.19 10.51 -27.52
N GLN A 311 -17.75 11.15 -26.51
CA GLN A 311 -17.66 10.65 -25.14
C GLN A 311 -18.64 9.49 -24.96
N LEU A 312 -18.11 8.34 -24.58
CA LEU A 312 -18.87 7.13 -24.29
C LEU A 312 -19.12 7.11 -22.78
N GLN A 313 -20.28 7.59 -22.38
CA GLN A 313 -20.68 7.67 -21.00
C GLN A 313 -21.99 6.89 -20.82
N ALA A 314 -22.08 6.08 -19.78
CA ALA A 314 -23.33 5.49 -19.34
C ALA A 314 -23.84 6.27 -18.13
N GLU A 315 -25.16 6.32 -17.97
CA GLU A 315 -25.83 6.97 -16.84
C GLU A 315 -25.80 6.10 -15.56
N ASN A 316 -25.07 4.97 -15.57
CA ASN A 316 -25.00 4.04 -14.44
C ASN A 316 -23.96 4.49 -13.39
N PRO A 317 -24.27 4.28 -12.09
CA PRO A 317 -23.34 4.58 -11.01
C PRO A 317 -22.15 3.61 -11.01
N PRO A 318 -21.06 3.92 -10.26
CA PRO A 318 -20.00 2.97 -9.98
C PRO A 318 -20.51 1.68 -9.33
N LEU A 319 -19.74 0.59 -9.46
CA LEU A 319 -20.02 -0.68 -8.80
C LEU A 319 -19.93 -0.53 -7.28
N GLY A 320 -20.74 -1.27 -6.55
CA GLY A 320 -20.82 -1.23 -5.09
C GLY A 320 -21.74 -0.16 -4.52
N VAL A 321 -22.15 0.86 -5.30
CA VAL A 321 -23.05 1.92 -4.85
C VAL A 321 -24.48 1.42 -4.70
N ASN A 322 -24.98 0.67 -5.69
CA ASN A 322 -26.30 0.08 -5.67
C ASN A 322 -26.24 -1.40 -6.08
N PRO A 323 -26.39 -2.34 -5.13
CA PRO A 323 -26.31 -3.76 -5.43
C PRO A 323 -27.34 -4.28 -6.45
N LYS A 324 -28.44 -3.54 -6.62
CA LYS A 324 -29.54 -3.92 -7.52
C LYS A 324 -29.45 -3.24 -8.89
N GLU A 325 -28.39 -2.49 -9.14
CA GLU A 325 -28.21 -1.83 -10.42
C GLU A 325 -28.07 -2.84 -11.54
N CYS A 326 -28.76 -2.59 -12.65
CA CYS A 326 -28.68 -3.38 -13.87
C CYS A 326 -27.99 -2.56 -14.95
N PHE A 327 -26.86 -3.03 -15.40
CA PHE A 327 -26.03 -2.37 -16.41
C PHE A 327 -26.44 -2.79 -17.82
N VAL A 328 -26.44 -1.81 -18.73
CA VAL A 328 -26.88 -2.04 -20.12
C VAL A 328 -25.70 -1.90 -21.07
N GLU A 329 -25.56 -2.88 -21.97
CA GLU A 329 -24.61 -2.81 -23.07
C GLU A 329 -25.07 -1.81 -24.11
N ASN A 330 -24.17 -0.91 -24.51
CA ASN A 330 -24.36 0.06 -25.55
C ASN A 330 -23.54 -0.32 -26.79
N SER A 331 -24.04 -0.03 -27.98
CA SER A 331 -23.31 -0.26 -29.23
C SER A 331 -22.95 1.07 -29.88
N VAL A 332 -21.74 1.18 -30.38
CA VAL A 332 -21.33 2.30 -31.20
C VAL A 332 -21.57 1.92 -32.67
N PRO A 333 -22.57 2.56 -33.33
CA PRO A 333 -22.72 2.42 -34.77
C PRO A 333 -21.53 3.09 -35.46
N GLU A 334 -21.10 2.57 -36.59
CA GLU A 334 -20.06 3.20 -37.40
C GLU A 334 -18.66 3.26 -36.70
N PHE A 335 -18.24 2.14 -36.06
CA PHE A 335 -16.87 1.99 -35.63
C PHE A 335 -16.00 1.61 -36.84
N GLU A 336 -15.20 2.56 -37.29
CA GLU A 336 -14.50 2.48 -38.55
C GLU A 336 -13.00 2.27 -38.37
N GLN A 337 -12.35 1.95 -39.47
CA GLN A 337 -10.90 1.79 -39.53
C GLN A 337 -10.18 3.14 -39.27
N GLY A 338 -9.19 3.11 -38.40
CA GLY A 338 -8.45 4.30 -37.96
C GLY A 338 -9.09 4.99 -36.76
N ASP A 339 -10.28 4.57 -36.33
CA ASP A 339 -10.86 5.04 -35.07
C ASP A 339 -10.04 4.48 -33.89
N LEU A 340 -10.01 5.24 -32.81
CA LEU A 340 -9.35 4.79 -31.58
C LEU A 340 -10.24 5.01 -30.36
N LEU A 341 -10.18 4.11 -29.41
CA LEU A 341 -10.77 4.27 -28.08
C LEU A 341 -9.63 4.62 -27.10
N ALA A 342 -9.81 5.73 -26.37
CA ALA A 342 -8.95 6.14 -25.27
C ALA A 342 -9.73 6.02 -23.95
N LEU A 343 -9.15 5.32 -23.01
CA LEU A 343 -9.64 5.14 -21.65
C LEU A 343 -8.55 5.58 -20.69
N PHE A 344 -8.89 6.31 -19.65
CA PHE A 344 -7.93 6.74 -18.62
C PHE A 344 -8.64 7.02 -17.30
N THR A 345 -7.94 6.79 -16.19
CA THR A 345 -8.42 7.06 -14.83
C THR A 345 -8.20 8.53 -14.46
N ASP A 346 -8.87 8.98 -13.42
CA ASP A 346 -8.80 10.35 -12.92
C ASP A 346 -7.41 10.79 -12.48
N GLY A 347 -6.55 9.88 -11.98
CA GLY A 347 -5.17 10.20 -11.66
C GLY A 347 -4.34 10.76 -12.85
N ILE A 348 -4.81 10.58 -14.10
CA ILE A 348 -4.25 11.27 -15.27
C ILE A 348 -4.85 12.66 -15.41
N SER A 349 -6.18 12.78 -15.41
CA SER A 349 -6.85 14.06 -15.61
C SER A 349 -6.79 14.97 -14.39
N GLU A 350 -6.64 14.43 -13.20
CA GLU A 350 -6.46 15.17 -11.95
C GLU A 350 -4.98 15.44 -11.62
N ALA A 351 -4.06 15.15 -12.54
CA ALA A 351 -2.66 15.57 -12.36
C ALA A 351 -2.59 17.08 -12.08
N THR A 352 -1.82 17.46 -11.05
CA THR A 352 -1.72 18.84 -10.56
C THR A 352 -0.36 19.13 -9.94
N CYS A 353 0.12 20.36 -10.06
CA CYS A 353 1.34 20.83 -9.41
C CYS A 353 1.09 21.58 -8.09
N ASP A 354 -0.13 22.08 -7.86
CA ASP A 354 -0.46 22.97 -6.74
C ASP A 354 -1.82 22.69 -6.09
N HIS A 355 -2.52 21.62 -6.49
CA HIS A 355 -3.88 21.23 -6.05
C HIS A 355 -4.99 22.26 -6.38
N GLN A 356 -4.73 23.25 -7.23
CA GLN A 356 -5.71 24.27 -7.61
C GLN A 356 -6.15 24.16 -9.07
N ASP A 357 -5.22 23.76 -9.96
CA ASP A 357 -5.50 23.57 -11.38
C ASP A 357 -5.19 22.12 -11.76
N PHE A 358 -6.18 21.41 -12.27
CA PHE A 358 -6.07 20.04 -12.76
C PHE A 358 -5.82 20.04 -14.27
N LEU A 359 -5.14 18.98 -14.76
CA LEU A 359 -4.93 18.79 -16.19
C LEU A 359 -6.26 18.77 -16.95
N GLY A 360 -7.23 18.00 -16.46
CA GLY A 360 -8.58 17.88 -17.00
C GLY A 360 -8.68 16.98 -18.22
N ASP A 361 -9.79 16.26 -18.34
CA ASP A 361 -10.06 15.33 -19.44
C ASP A 361 -9.90 15.96 -20.82
N ARG A 362 -10.30 17.23 -20.96
CA ARG A 362 -10.22 17.94 -22.23
C ARG A 362 -8.81 17.99 -22.80
N ARG A 363 -7.80 18.34 -21.98
CA ARG A 363 -6.39 18.43 -22.42
C ARG A 363 -5.84 17.05 -22.77
N VAL A 364 -6.23 16.02 -22.00
CA VAL A 364 -5.84 14.62 -22.27
C VAL A 364 -6.40 14.17 -23.62
N VAL A 365 -7.68 14.42 -23.88
CA VAL A 365 -8.34 14.07 -25.14
C VAL A 365 -7.76 14.86 -26.32
N GLU A 366 -7.46 16.15 -26.16
CA GLU A 366 -6.77 16.97 -27.18
C GLU A 366 -5.40 16.39 -27.55
N GLU A 367 -4.64 15.87 -26.58
CA GLU A 367 -3.37 15.19 -26.82
C GLU A 367 -3.57 13.89 -27.63
N VAL A 368 -4.56 13.08 -27.26
CA VAL A 368 -4.92 11.86 -27.99
C VAL A 368 -5.33 12.17 -29.43
N VAL A 369 -6.16 13.20 -29.65
CA VAL A 369 -6.58 13.66 -31.00
C VAL A 369 -5.37 14.08 -31.83
N THR A 370 -4.45 14.84 -31.24
CA THR A 370 -3.23 15.30 -31.90
C THR A 370 -2.35 14.11 -32.33
N GLY A 371 -2.23 13.13 -31.43
CA GLY A 371 -1.45 11.90 -31.67
C GLY A 371 -2.16 10.83 -32.51
N ARG A 372 -3.41 11.01 -32.94
CA ARG A 372 -4.26 9.94 -33.51
C ARG A 372 -3.67 9.18 -34.70
N THR A 373 -2.73 9.77 -35.43
CA THR A 373 -2.04 9.13 -36.55
C THR A 373 -0.86 8.25 -36.10
N LEU A 374 -0.40 8.40 -34.86
CA LEU A 374 0.71 7.66 -34.30
C LEU A 374 0.30 6.22 -33.90
N PRO A 375 1.25 5.32 -33.70
CA PRO A 375 1.00 4.01 -33.06
C PRO A 375 0.42 4.16 -31.64
N ALA A 376 -0.38 3.20 -31.19
CA ALA A 376 -1.07 3.25 -29.88
C ALA A 376 -0.11 3.48 -28.70
N ASN A 377 1.05 2.83 -28.69
CA ASN A 377 2.06 3.01 -27.63
C ASN A 377 2.64 4.45 -27.61
N ARG A 378 2.78 5.11 -28.76
CA ARG A 378 3.25 6.51 -28.81
C ARG A 378 2.20 7.49 -28.32
N ILE A 379 0.93 7.22 -28.59
CA ILE A 379 -0.19 8.02 -28.03
C ILE A 379 -0.21 7.85 -26.52
N LEU A 380 -0.07 6.61 -26.04
CA LEU A 380 0.00 6.33 -24.60
C LEU A 380 1.17 7.06 -23.92
N ASP A 381 2.36 7.01 -24.52
CA ASP A 381 3.55 7.71 -24.02
C ASP A 381 3.33 9.23 -23.95
N SER A 382 2.66 9.82 -24.94
CA SER A 382 2.39 11.26 -24.94
C SER A 382 1.42 11.67 -23.83
N VAL A 383 0.39 10.85 -23.56
CA VAL A 383 -0.56 11.07 -22.47
C VAL A 383 0.14 11.05 -21.11
N PHE A 384 0.97 10.05 -20.85
CA PHE A 384 1.74 9.97 -19.59
C PHE A 384 2.74 11.12 -19.46
N THR A 385 3.40 11.49 -20.55
CA THR A 385 4.35 12.63 -20.58
C THR A 385 3.61 13.94 -20.29
N LEU A 386 2.42 14.13 -20.86
CA LEU A 386 1.58 15.29 -20.59
C LEU A 386 1.22 15.41 -19.11
N ALA A 387 0.73 14.32 -18.50
CA ALA A 387 0.40 14.29 -17.08
C ALA A 387 1.63 14.53 -16.19
N GLN A 388 2.77 13.94 -16.52
CA GLN A 388 4.00 14.13 -15.77
C GLN A 388 4.53 15.57 -15.86
N ASN A 389 4.53 16.17 -17.06
CA ASN A 389 4.95 17.55 -17.24
C ASN A 389 4.04 18.53 -16.53
N PHE A 390 2.73 18.26 -16.48
CA PHE A 390 1.76 19.09 -15.77
C PHE A 390 1.94 18.99 -14.26
N ASN A 391 2.26 17.80 -13.75
CA ASN A 391 2.56 17.56 -12.34
C ASN A 391 3.88 18.22 -11.89
N GLY A 392 4.86 18.38 -12.79
CA GLY A 392 6.18 18.89 -12.46
C GLY A 392 6.91 18.02 -11.43
N ASP A 393 7.45 18.67 -10.38
CA ASP A 393 8.15 18.01 -9.28
C ASP A 393 7.21 17.57 -8.13
N ALA A 394 5.89 17.77 -8.27
CA ALA A 394 4.93 17.37 -7.24
C ALA A 394 4.84 15.84 -7.14
N ILE A 395 4.52 15.34 -5.94
CA ILE A 395 4.30 13.91 -5.71
C ILE A 395 3.02 13.47 -6.45
N GLN A 396 3.06 12.32 -7.08
CA GLN A 396 1.87 11.69 -7.64
C GLN A 396 0.95 11.26 -6.49
N HIS A 397 -0.29 11.73 -6.49
CA HIS A 397 -1.26 11.49 -5.41
C HIS A 397 -2.19 10.32 -5.69
N ASP A 398 -2.43 10.00 -6.96
CA ASP A 398 -3.32 8.93 -7.36
C ASP A 398 -2.72 8.07 -8.46
N ASP A 399 -3.24 6.86 -8.63
CA ASP A 399 -2.81 5.91 -9.65
C ASP A 399 -3.13 6.47 -11.05
N ARG A 400 -2.22 6.27 -12.00
CA ARG A 400 -2.39 6.71 -13.38
C ARG A 400 -2.49 5.52 -14.29
N THR A 401 -3.65 5.32 -14.86
CA THR A 401 -3.89 4.24 -15.81
C THR A 401 -4.49 4.77 -17.10
N ALA A 402 -3.95 4.30 -18.23
CA ALA A 402 -4.55 4.58 -19.53
C ALA A 402 -4.44 3.38 -20.47
N VAL A 403 -5.42 3.27 -21.35
CA VAL A 403 -5.51 2.27 -22.40
C VAL A 403 -5.89 2.96 -23.72
N ILE A 404 -5.09 2.68 -24.76
CA ILE A 404 -5.34 3.11 -26.12
C ILE A 404 -5.59 1.88 -27.00
N VAL A 405 -6.74 1.86 -27.65
CA VAL A 405 -7.13 0.81 -28.61
C VAL A 405 -7.29 1.45 -29.97
N LYS A 406 -6.53 1.03 -30.96
CA LYS A 406 -6.55 1.60 -32.30
C LYS A 406 -6.79 0.54 -33.34
N THR A 407 -7.76 0.78 -34.24
CA THR A 407 -8.05 -0.13 -35.35
C THR A 407 -7.12 0.13 -36.54
N HIS A 408 -6.77 -0.95 -37.23
CA HIS A 408 -5.91 -0.94 -38.43
C HIS A 408 -6.58 -1.59 -39.63
N PRO A 409 -6.07 -1.35 -40.87
CA PRO A 409 -6.44 -2.10 -42.05
C PRO A 409 -6.18 -3.59 -41.87
N SER A 410 -7.11 -4.43 -42.29
CA SER A 410 -6.91 -5.88 -42.39
C SER A 410 -5.72 -6.14 -43.33
N GLY A 411 -4.53 -6.52 -42.78
CA GLY A 411 -3.40 -6.95 -43.59
C GLY A 411 -2.10 -6.17 -43.50
N GLN A 412 -1.85 -5.45 -42.39
CA GLN A 412 -0.50 -4.97 -42.05
C GLN A 412 0.09 -5.70 -40.86
#